data_824629e51a2f7092be0f05458d05c2bd
#
_entry.id   824629e51a2f7092be0f05458d05c2bd
#
_cell.length_a   1.000
_cell.length_b   1.000
_cell.length_c   1.000
_cell.angle_alpha   90.00
_cell.angle_beta   90.00
_cell.angle_gamma   90.00
#
_symmetry.space_group_name_H-M   'P 1'
#
loop_
_entity.id
_entity.type
_entity.pdbx_description
1 polymer ?
#
loop_
_entity_poly.entity_id
_entity_poly.type
_entity_poly.pdbx_seq_one_letter_code
_entity_poly.pdbx_strand_id
1 'polypeptide(L)'
;MINILFFIESLSGGGAEKVLCNLVNAMDKERFSITVQTLYPEAVKEKLAPGIKYKYCYPAKNRMTDLLMRTEAALGLTYPLHIKDGYDVEAAYLECGSTKIMAGSTNQKALKLAWVHCDLAKKAADAAKFVRETKEYYKKYDLAVCVSDDVRRSFTEMYGPVVETRTVYNCYDDAEILQKADMQAAETTERTVVAIGRLTAQKGFDRLLHVWKRLLDEGICCELRILGEGEDRNMLKAIIEESGLDGMVTLCGFQENPYPMLKNAALYVCSSRYEGFSTTVIESLILGTPVVTTDCTGMREILGDSECGLITANDDEAFYKGVKRMLTEPGLLSHYAEQAKLRGKDFKCEKAAYEAQKFLETERRKNERKHHK
;
A
#
# COMPACT_ATOMS: atom_id res chain seq x y z
N MET A 1 4.72 29.51 -2.93
CA MET A 1 4.68 28.13 -3.48
C MET A 1 5.61 27.28 -2.61
N ILE A 2 5.14 26.14 -2.11
CA ILE A 2 5.95 25.21 -1.29
C ILE A 2 6.67 24.24 -2.22
N ASN A 3 8.00 24.17 -2.10
CA ASN A 3 8.81 23.28 -2.91
C ASN A 3 9.01 21.95 -2.18
N ILE A 4 8.45 20.86 -2.70
CA ILE A 4 8.44 19.59 -2.02
C ILE A 4 9.08 18.47 -2.87
N LEU A 5 9.89 17.64 -2.22
CA LEU A 5 10.45 16.41 -2.74
C LEU A 5 9.74 15.20 -2.11
N PHE A 6 9.20 14.34 -2.94
CA PHE A 6 8.85 12.97 -2.57
C PHE A 6 9.89 12.02 -3.15
N PHE A 7 10.64 11.35 -2.28
CA PHE A 7 11.62 10.36 -2.68
C PHE A 7 11.08 8.95 -2.41
N ILE A 8 11.08 8.12 -3.43
CA ILE A 8 10.71 6.72 -3.38
C ILE A 8 11.69 5.90 -4.22
N GLU A 9 12.00 4.65 -3.86
CA GLU A 9 13.00 3.87 -4.59
C GLU A 9 12.59 3.56 -6.03
N SER A 10 11.29 3.32 -6.26
CA SER A 10 10.69 2.95 -7.54
C SER A 10 9.23 3.40 -7.60
N LEU A 11 8.67 3.52 -8.81
CA LEU A 11 7.23 3.69 -9.07
C LEU A 11 6.64 2.45 -9.80
N SER A 12 7.29 1.31 -9.73
CA SER A 12 7.00 0.12 -10.55
C SER A 12 5.94 -0.82 -9.97
N GLY A 13 4.84 -0.26 -9.38
CA GLY A 13 3.63 -1.07 -9.28
C GLY A 13 3.31 -1.70 -7.93
N GLY A 14 3.68 -1.07 -6.82
CA GLY A 14 3.17 -1.40 -5.48
C GLY A 14 2.02 -0.49 -5.04
N GLY A 15 1.42 -0.80 -3.89
CA GLY A 15 0.35 0.04 -3.33
C GLY A 15 0.85 1.43 -2.89
N ALA A 16 2.04 1.51 -2.31
CA ALA A 16 2.64 2.79 -1.88
C ALA A 16 2.95 3.71 -3.07
N GLU A 17 3.48 3.13 -4.16
CA GLU A 17 3.79 3.83 -5.40
C GLU A 17 2.53 4.42 -6.04
N LYS A 18 1.44 3.64 -6.06
CA LYS A 18 0.16 4.08 -6.60
C LYS A 18 -0.43 5.22 -5.79
N VAL A 19 -0.48 5.11 -4.46
CA VAL A 19 -1.04 6.18 -3.61
C VAL A 19 -0.17 7.42 -3.59
N LEU A 20 1.16 7.32 -3.83
CA LEU A 20 2.00 8.49 -4.08
C LEU A 20 1.56 9.21 -5.36
N CYS A 21 1.43 8.48 -6.48
CA CYS A 21 0.99 9.08 -7.75
C CYS A 21 -0.37 9.76 -7.59
N ASN A 22 -1.33 9.10 -6.94
CA ASN A 22 -2.65 9.68 -6.68
C ASN A 22 -2.54 10.98 -5.86
N LEU A 23 -1.78 10.96 -4.77
CA LEU A 23 -1.58 12.13 -3.92
C LEU A 23 -0.98 13.29 -4.71
N VAL A 24 0.18 13.08 -5.37
CA VAL A 24 0.86 14.16 -6.07
C VAL A 24 0.06 14.67 -7.27
N ASN A 25 -0.73 13.83 -7.92
CA ASN A 25 -1.61 14.23 -9.01
C ASN A 25 -2.79 15.10 -8.52
N ALA A 26 -3.34 14.81 -7.34
CA ALA A 26 -4.45 15.54 -6.76
C ALA A 26 -4.04 16.84 -6.02
N MET A 27 -2.75 17.01 -5.68
CA MET A 27 -2.27 18.22 -5.02
C MET A 27 -2.36 19.46 -5.92
N ASP A 28 -2.64 20.61 -5.33
CA ASP A 28 -2.73 21.92 -5.99
C ASP A 28 -1.33 22.41 -6.46
N LYS A 29 -1.14 22.49 -7.78
CA LYS A 29 0.13 22.89 -8.42
C LYS A 29 0.41 24.40 -8.35
N GLU A 30 -0.58 25.22 -7.99
CA GLU A 30 -0.37 26.65 -7.73
C GLU A 30 0.24 26.89 -6.34
N ARG A 31 -0.06 25.99 -5.39
CA ARG A 31 0.45 26.05 -4.01
C ARG A 31 1.72 25.25 -3.82
N PHE A 32 1.90 24.15 -4.55
CA PHE A 32 3.00 23.21 -4.39
C PHE A 32 3.78 23.01 -5.69
N SER A 33 5.10 23.20 -5.64
CA SER A 33 6.06 22.77 -6.67
C SER A 33 6.55 21.38 -6.31
N ILE A 34 6.03 20.36 -6.99
CA ILE A 34 6.22 18.95 -6.61
C ILE A 34 7.32 18.32 -7.45
N THR A 35 8.25 17.65 -6.79
CA THR A 35 9.25 16.79 -7.40
C THR A 35 9.07 15.37 -6.87
N VAL A 36 8.98 14.40 -7.76
CA VAL A 36 9.06 12.96 -7.43
C VAL A 36 10.42 12.47 -7.92
N GLN A 37 11.18 11.82 -7.05
CA GLN A 37 12.51 11.30 -7.39
C GLN A 37 12.62 9.82 -7.04
N THR A 38 13.15 9.02 -7.99
CA THR A 38 13.41 7.59 -7.83
C THR A 38 14.90 7.27 -7.89
N LEU A 39 15.27 6.01 -7.62
CA LEU A 39 16.66 5.57 -7.80
C LEU A 39 17.04 5.49 -9.28
N TYR A 40 16.19 4.93 -10.12
CA TYR A 40 16.42 4.71 -11.54
C TYR A 40 15.29 5.31 -12.38
N PRO A 41 15.53 5.61 -13.67
CA PRO A 41 14.50 6.15 -14.57
C PRO A 41 13.38 5.12 -14.79
N GLU A 42 12.15 5.61 -14.82
CA GLU A 42 10.95 4.83 -15.05
C GLU A 42 10.00 5.52 -16.04
N ALA A 43 9.09 4.74 -16.65
CA ALA A 43 8.05 5.27 -17.52
C ALA A 43 6.97 5.95 -16.65
N VAL A 44 7.03 7.28 -16.53
CA VAL A 44 6.16 8.04 -15.62
C VAL A 44 5.12 8.91 -16.33
N LYS A 45 5.15 9.01 -17.67
CA LYS A 45 4.26 9.91 -18.44
C LYS A 45 2.77 9.70 -18.16
N GLU A 46 2.38 8.44 -17.95
CA GLU A 46 0.99 8.08 -17.69
C GLU A 46 0.64 8.05 -16.20
N LYS A 47 1.66 8.13 -15.33
CA LYS A 47 1.50 8.05 -13.88
C LYS A 47 1.49 9.41 -13.20
N LEU A 48 2.22 10.38 -13.73
CA LEU A 48 2.38 11.72 -13.14
C LEU A 48 1.75 12.79 -14.02
N ALA A 49 0.88 13.59 -13.43
CA ALA A 49 0.20 14.69 -14.11
C ALA A 49 1.20 15.78 -14.59
N PRO A 50 0.84 16.56 -15.63
CA PRO A 50 1.63 17.72 -16.05
C PRO A 50 1.93 18.67 -14.90
N GLY A 51 3.14 19.26 -14.89
CA GLY A 51 3.59 20.17 -13.84
C GLY A 51 4.33 19.50 -12.68
N ILE A 52 4.30 18.16 -12.55
CA ILE A 52 5.11 17.43 -11.59
C ILE A 52 6.50 17.18 -12.19
N LYS A 53 7.55 17.57 -11.47
CA LYS A 53 8.93 17.31 -11.88
C LYS A 53 9.30 15.87 -11.52
N TYR A 54 9.88 15.15 -12.48
CA TYR A 54 10.40 13.81 -12.25
C TYR A 54 11.92 13.79 -12.35
N LYS A 55 12.59 13.14 -11.39
CA LYS A 55 14.05 12.97 -11.33
C LYS A 55 14.41 11.54 -10.96
N TYR A 56 15.66 11.19 -11.19
CA TYR A 56 16.24 9.90 -10.75
C TYR A 56 17.69 10.09 -10.32
N CYS A 57 18.22 9.18 -9.49
CA CYS A 57 19.58 9.25 -8.98
C CYS A 57 20.59 8.69 -9.99
N TYR A 58 20.29 7.52 -10.59
CA TYR A 58 21.22 6.80 -11.47
C TYR A 58 20.60 6.61 -12.85
N PRO A 59 21.41 6.73 -13.94
CA PRO A 59 20.87 6.79 -15.31
C PRO A 59 20.29 5.48 -15.81
N ALA A 60 20.67 4.35 -15.24
CA ALA A 60 20.16 3.02 -15.60
C ALA A 60 20.38 2.03 -14.45
N LYS A 61 19.55 0.99 -14.39
CA LYS A 61 19.72 -0.13 -13.47
C LYS A 61 20.58 -1.20 -14.12
N ASN A 62 21.80 -1.38 -13.62
CA ASN A 62 22.73 -2.44 -14.05
C ASN A 62 23.66 -2.80 -12.87
N ARG A 63 24.48 -3.85 -13.04
CA ARG A 63 25.36 -4.37 -11.98
C ARG A 63 26.29 -3.29 -11.39
N MET A 64 26.81 -2.40 -12.24
CA MET A 64 27.74 -1.35 -11.80
C MET A 64 27.01 -0.25 -11.01
N THR A 65 25.89 0.25 -11.52
CA THR A 65 25.08 1.26 -10.81
C THR A 65 24.45 0.72 -9.55
N ASP A 66 24.05 -0.57 -9.49
CA ASP A 66 23.57 -1.21 -8.26
C ASP A 66 24.66 -1.30 -7.20
N LEU A 67 25.90 -1.63 -7.59
CA LEU A 67 27.05 -1.65 -6.65
C LEU A 67 27.36 -0.25 -6.15
N LEU A 68 27.38 0.75 -7.03
CA LEU A 68 27.60 2.17 -6.69
C LEU A 68 26.53 2.65 -5.70
N MET A 69 25.25 2.42 -6.03
CA MET A 69 24.12 2.77 -5.17
C MET A 69 24.25 2.18 -3.77
N ARG A 70 24.56 0.87 -3.67
CA ARG A 70 24.74 0.20 -2.37
C ARG A 70 25.88 0.79 -1.57
N THR A 71 26.99 1.12 -2.23
CA THR A 71 28.17 1.74 -1.60
C THR A 71 27.84 3.15 -1.10
N GLU A 72 27.25 3.98 -1.93
CA GLU A 72 26.83 5.34 -1.56
C GLU A 72 25.79 5.35 -0.44
N ALA A 73 24.81 4.45 -0.51
CA ALA A 73 23.81 4.28 0.55
C ALA A 73 24.42 3.80 1.88
N ALA A 74 25.42 2.92 1.82
CA ALA A 74 26.13 2.46 3.02
C ALA A 74 26.95 3.60 3.67
N LEU A 75 27.53 4.49 2.86
CA LEU A 75 28.33 5.63 3.30
C LEU A 75 27.48 6.89 3.60
N GLY A 76 26.16 6.86 3.36
CA GLY A 76 25.26 8.02 3.52
C GLY A 76 25.48 9.11 2.46
N LEU A 77 26.05 8.77 1.32
CA LEU A 77 26.43 9.70 0.26
C LEU A 77 25.37 9.87 -0.83
N THR A 78 24.35 8.98 -0.91
CA THR A 78 23.33 9.04 -1.97
C THR A 78 22.61 10.38 -2.00
N TYR A 79 22.18 10.91 -0.85
CA TYR A 79 21.52 12.22 -0.80
C TYR A 79 22.42 13.34 -1.30
N PRO A 80 23.62 13.61 -0.71
CA PRO A 80 24.45 14.77 -1.11
C PRO A 80 24.96 14.70 -2.56
N LEU A 81 25.03 13.52 -3.17
CA LEU A 81 25.47 13.35 -4.54
C LEU A 81 24.35 13.56 -5.58
N HIS A 82 23.12 13.12 -5.25
CA HIS A 82 22.02 13.03 -6.23
C HIS A 82 20.84 13.98 -5.95
N ILE A 83 20.73 14.57 -4.74
CA ILE A 83 19.65 15.49 -4.38
C ILE A 83 20.27 16.87 -4.09
N LYS A 84 20.13 17.80 -5.03
CA LYS A 84 20.87 19.08 -5.02
C LYS A 84 20.00 20.32 -4.87
N ASP A 85 18.70 20.19 -5.09
CA ASP A 85 17.79 21.33 -5.01
C ASP A 85 17.41 21.61 -3.55
N GLY A 86 17.21 22.88 -3.23
CA GLY A 86 16.67 23.28 -1.92
C GLY A 86 15.16 23.08 -1.89
N TYR A 87 14.69 22.11 -1.12
CA TYR A 87 13.27 21.86 -0.89
C TYR A 87 12.83 22.43 0.47
N ASP A 88 11.60 22.91 0.55
CA ASP A 88 10.95 23.30 1.82
C ASP A 88 10.53 22.06 2.63
N VAL A 89 10.14 20.98 1.91
CA VAL A 89 9.74 19.70 2.49
C VAL A 89 10.43 18.56 1.77
N GLU A 90 10.98 17.62 2.52
CA GLU A 90 11.64 16.42 2.02
C GLU A 90 10.99 15.19 2.63
N ALA A 91 10.29 14.43 1.81
CA ALA A 91 9.58 13.24 2.22
C ALA A 91 10.23 11.95 1.69
N ALA A 92 10.75 11.11 2.59
CA ALA A 92 11.02 9.71 2.30
C ALA A 92 9.67 8.98 2.25
N TYR A 93 9.17 8.68 1.06
CA TYR A 93 7.79 8.19 0.89
C TYR A 93 7.65 6.66 1.04
N LEU A 94 8.67 6.00 1.55
CA LEU A 94 8.62 4.58 1.88
C LEU A 94 9.62 4.29 2.99
N GLU A 95 9.30 3.32 3.83
CA GLU A 95 10.20 2.83 4.86
C GLU A 95 11.43 2.10 4.27
N CYS A 96 12.42 1.82 5.10
CA CYS A 96 13.66 1.12 4.77
C CYS A 96 14.61 1.93 3.88
N GLY A 97 14.73 1.63 2.59
CA GLY A 97 15.72 2.23 1.70
C GLY A 97 15.53 3.73 1.50
N SER A 98 14.31 4.18 1.20
CA SER A 98 13.99 5.61 1.07
C SER A 98 14.26 6.37 2.37
N THR A 99 13.84 5.82 3.52
CA THR A 99 14.11 6.41 4.84
C THR A 99 15.61 6.50 5.11
N LYS A 100 16.40 5.46 4.80
CA LYS A 100 17.85 5.45 4.98
C LYS A 100 18.53 6.52 4.10
N ILE A 101 18.17 6.60 2.83
CA ILE A 101 18.78 7.54 1.87
C ILE A 101 18.48 8.99 2.28
N MET A 102 17.22 9.31 2.55
CA MET A 102 16.79 10.65 2.90
C MET A 102 17.24 11.10 4.28
N ALA A 103 17.56 10.16 5.20
CA ALA A 103 18.23 10.46 6.45
C ALA A 103 19.65 11.06 6.26
N GLY A 104 20.23 10.97 5.06
CA GLY A 104 21.45 11.64 4.65
C GLY A 104 21.29 13.10 4.25
N SER A 105 20.07 13.67 4.36
CA SER A 105 19.80 15.06 3.96
C SER A 105 20.71 16.08 4.65
N THR A 106 21.35 16.90 3.82
CA THR A 106 22.18 18.05 4.23
C THR A 106 21.39 19.36 4.30
N ASN A 107 20.13 19.35 3.86
CA ASN A 107 19.25 20.51 3.91
C ASN A 107 18.72 20.73 5.33
N GLN A 108 19.34 21.66 6.08
CA GLN A 108 18.97 21.94 7.48
C GLN A 108 17.65 22.71 7.63
N LYS A 109 17.15 23.34 6.55
CA LYS A 109 15.94 24.17 6.58
C LYS A 109 14.67 23.38 6.22
N ALA A 110 14.81 22.25 5.53
CA ALA A 110 13.67 21.46 5.12
C ALA A 110 12.95 20.81 6.30
N LEU A 111 11.64 20.75 6.22
CA LEU A 111 10.85 19.83 7.02
C LEU A 111 11.08 18.41 6.50
N LYS A 112 11.61 17.52 7.35
CA LYS A 112 11.96 16.13 6.98
C LYS A 112 10.91 15.13 7.46
N LEU A 113 10.30 14.42 6.52
CA LEU A 113 9.21 13.49 6.76
C LEU A 113 9.61 12.06 6.38
N ALA A 114 9.34 11.09 7.27
CA ALA A 114 9.48 9.66 6.97
C ALA A 114 8.09 9.02 6.87
N TRP A 115 7.65 8.63 5.66
CA TRP A 115 6.39 7.91 5.47
C TRP A 115 6.52 6.43 5.80
N VAL A 116 5.53 5.88 6.51
CA VAL A 116 5.48 4.49 6.97
C VAL A 116 4.18 3.86 6.46
N HIS A 117 4.31 2.93 5.52
CA HIS A 117 3.21 2.31 4.78
C HIS A 117 2.79 0.92 5.28
N CYS A 118 3.55 0.33 6.20
CA CYS A 118 3.23 -1.00 6.74
C CYS A 118 3.49 -1.10 8.24
N ASP A 119 2.97 -2.16 8.84
CA ASP A 119 3.30 -2.55 10.22
C ASP A 119 4.72 -3.13 10.27
N LEU A 120 5.69 -2.30 10.66
CA LEU A 120 7.10 -2.67 10.72
C LEU A 120 7.38 -3.75 11.76
N ALA A 121 6.60 -3.80 12.84
CA ALA A 121 6.77 -4.82 13.88
C ALA A 121 6.42 -6.22 13.36
N LYS A 122 5.41 -6.33 12.49
CA LYS A 122 5.01 -7.58 11.85
C LYS A 122 5.83 -7.91 10.60
N LYS A 123 6.36 -6.89 9.92
CA LYS A 123 7.21 -7.05 8.74
C LYS A 123 8.60 -7.59 9.10
N ALA A 124 9.16 -7.16 10.22
CA ALA A 124 10.51 -7.51 10.64
C ALA A 124 10.54 -8.92 11.26
N ALA A 125 11.39 -9.80 10.74
CA ALA A 125 11.62 -11.13 11.33
C ALA A 125 12.17 -11.05 12.77
N ASP A 126 12.97 -10.01 13.06
CA ASP A 126 13.46 -9.65 14.40
C ASP A 126 13.26 -8.14 14.59
N ALA A 127 12.19 -7.78 15.28
CA ALA A 127 11.84 -6.38 15.53
C ALA A 127 12.91 -5.62 16.32
N ALA A 128 13.54 -6.25 17.31
CA ALA A 128 14.56 -5.61 18.12
C ALA A 128 15.84 -5.31 17.32
N LYS A 129 16.24 -6.24 16.45
CA LYS A 129 17.35 -6.03 15.51
C LYS A 129 17.02 -4.92 14.54
N PHE A 130 15.82 -4.95 13.95
CA PHE A 130 15.38 -3.95 12.99
C PHE A 130 15.38 -2.53 13.61
N VAL A 131 14.90 -2.38 14.84
CA VAL A 131 14.94 -1.10 15.57
C VAL A 131 16.38 -0.63 15.77
N ARG A 132 17.30 -1.50 16.22
CA ARG A 132 18.72 -1.13 16.40
C ARG A 132 19.34 -0.61 15.10
N GLU A 133 18.99 -1.19 13.96
CA GLU A 133 19.56 -0.84 12.65
C GLU A 133 18.95 0.43 12.06
N THR A 134 17.69 0.76 12.40
CA THR A 134 16.93 1.82 11.73
C THR A 134 16.63 3.05 12.60
N LYS A 135 16.66 2.91 13.93
CA LYS A 135 16.32 3.98 14.89
C LYS A 135 17.11 5.27 14.65
N GLU A 136 18.39 5.15 14.32
CA GLU A 136 19.26 6.31 14.10
C GLU A 136 18.88 7.09 12.81
N TYR A 137 18.23 6.44 11.84
CA TYR A 137 17.68 7.13 10.69
C TYR A 137 16.46 7.97 11.09
N TYR A 138 15.51 7.38 11.87
CA TYR A 138 14.30 8.10 12.28
C TYR A 138 14.56 9.31 13.17
N LYS A 139 15.65 9.34 13.94
CA LYS A 139 16.08 10.52 14.72
C LYS A 139 16.41 11.75 13.85
N LYS A 140 16.65 11.57 12.57
CA LYS A 140 17.00 12.64 11.63
C LYS A 140 15.80 13.27 10.95
N TYR A 141 14.58 12.77 11.25
CA TYR A 141 13.33 13.30 10.74
C TYR A 141 12.62 14.15 11.78
N ASP A 142 11.87 15.14 11.31
CA ASP A 142 11.00 15.94 12.17
C ASP A 142 9.74 15.18 12.54
N LEU A 143 9.19 14.38 11.60
CA LEU A 143 7.98 13.59 11.77
C LEU A 143 8.07 12.25 11.04
N ALA A 144 7.50 11.20 11.67
CA ALA A 144 7.11 9.98 10.97
C ALA A 144 5.61 10.07 10.62
N VAL A 145 5.31 9.95 9.33
CA VAL A 145 3.94 10.02 8.79
C VAL A 145 3.43 8.62 8.53
N CYS A 146 2.47 8.18 9.31
CA CYS A 146 1.90 6.83 9.23
C CYS A 146 0.59 6.85 8.44
N VAL A 147 0.36 5.83 7.61
CA VAL A 147 -0.80 5.77 6.71
C VAL A 147 -2.11 5.38 7.38
N SER A 148 -2.07 5.00 8.66
CA SER A 148 -3.23 4.69 9.50
C SER A 148 -2.90 4.91 10.98
N ASP A 149 -3.91 5.02 11.83
CA ASP A 149 -3.71 5.13 13.27
C ASP A 149 -3.16 3.83 13.87
N ASP A 150 -3.52 2.69 13.31
CA ASP A 150 -2.97 1.40 13.70
C ASP A 150 -1.47 1.29 13.39
N VAL A 151 -1.04 1.71 12.18
CA VAL A 151 0.40 1.79 11.84
C VAL A 151 1.12 2.76 12.77
N ARG A 152 0.51 3.91 13.09
CA ARG A 152 1.08 4.89 14.01
C ARG A 152 1.26 4.32 15.43
N ARG A 153 0.27 3.59 15.94
CA ARG A 153 0.37 2.90 17.24
C ARG A 153 1.49 1.87 17.24
N SER A 154 1.49 0.96 16.26
CA SER A 154 2.52 -0.08 16.10
C SER A 154 3.93 0.53 15.99
N PHE A 155 4.09 1.60 15.19
CA PHE A 155 5.36 2.31 15.08
C PHE A 155 5.81 2.92 16.42
N THR A 156 4.90 3.58 17.13
CA THR A 156 5.20 4.23 18.42
C THR A 156 5.56 3.20 19.50
N GLU A 157 4.87 2.07 19.53
CA GLU A 157 5.19 0.96 20.44
C GLU A 157 6.55 0.35 20.12
N MET A 158 6.87 0.17 18.83
CA MET A 158 8.13 -0.43 18.37
C MET A 158 9.36 0.45 18.64
N TYR A 159 9.26 1.75 18.36
CA TYR A 159 10.41 2.68 18.40
C TYR A 159 10.44 3.57 19.66
N GLY A 160 9.34 3.68 20.40
CA GLY A 160 9.20 4.67 21.46
C GLY A 160 9.20 6.11 20.90
N PRO A 161 9.54 7.11 21.73
CA PRO A 161 9.49 8.53 21.36
C PRO A 161 10.70 8.99 20.53
N VAL A 162 11.12 8.20 19.53
CA VAL A 162 12.30 8.50 18.71
C VAL A 162 12.09 9.66 17.75
N VAL A 163 10.87 9.81 17.26
CA VAL A 163 10.40 10.87 16.37
C VAL A 163 8.92 11.10 16.63
N GLU A 164 8.44 12.33 16.46
CA GLU A 164 7.02 12.64 16.55
C GLU A 164 6.24 11.97 15.41
N THR A 165 5.07 11.42 15.69
CA THR A 165 4.27 10.68 14.71
C THR A 165 2.98 11.40 14.36
N ARG A 166 2.54 11.31 13.11
CA ARG A 166 1.24 11.79 12.62
C ARG A 166 0.61 10.77 11.70
N THR A 167 -0.71 10.74 11.65
CA THR A 167 -1.46 9.95 10.68
C THR A 167 -1.85 10.83 9.50
N VAL A 168 -1.57 10.36 8.29
CA VAL A 168 -2.06 10.93 7.02
C VAL A 168 -2.50 9.76 6.14
N TYR A 169 -3.80 9.64 5.93
CA TYR A 169 -4.38 8.56 5.13
C TYR A 169 -4.01 8.67 3.66
N ASN A 170 -3.91 7.53 3.01
CA ASN A 170 -3.59 7.44 1.60
C ASN A 170 -4.68 8.04 0.71
N CYS A 171 -4.27 8.57 -0.45
CA CYS A 171 -5.16 9.08 -1.50
C CYS A 171 -5.48 7.96 -2.50
N TYR A 172 -6.77 7.70 -2.72
CA TYR A 172 -7.27 6.73 -3.70
C TYR A 172 -8.04 7.50 -4.78
N ASP A 173 -7.65 7.36 -6.03
CA ASP A 173 -8.38 7.98 -7.15
C ASP A 173 -9.65 7.19 -7.41
N ASP A 174 -10.69 7.52 -6.64
CA ASP A 174 -11.99 6.87 -6.69
C ASP A 174 -12.68 7.05 -8.05
N ALA A 175 -12.47 8.18 -8.71
CA ALA A 175 -13.00 8.44 -10.05
C ALA A 175 -12.34 7.55 -11.10
N GLU A 176 -10.99 7.43 -11.07
CA GLU A 176 -10.24 6.55 -11.96
C GLU A 176 -10.61 5.08 -11.73
N ILE A 177 -10.74 4.64 -10.46
CA ILE A 177 -11.13 3.27 -10.12
C ILE A 177 -12.49 2.93 -10.72
N LEU A 178 -13.50 3.80 -10.54
CA LEU A 178 -14.84 3.60 -11.09
C LEU A 178 -14.84 3.60 -12.62
N GLN A 179 -14.14 4.54 -13.23
CA GLN A 179 -14.02 4.63 -14.70
C GLN A 179 -13.35 3.37 -15.28
N LYS A 180 -12.23 2.95 -14.73
CA LYS A 180 -11.50 1.76 -15.19
C LYS A 180 -12.28 0.46 -14.99
N ALA A 181 -13.12 0.39 -13.97
CA ALA A 181 -13.98 -0.77 -13.73
C ALA A 181 -15.05 -0.99 -14.81
N ASP A 182 -15.42 0.08 -15.54
CA ASP A 182 -16.42 0.02 -16.62
C ASP A 182 -15.82 -0.13 -18.01
N MET A 183 -14.48 -0.10 -18.17
CA MET A 183 -13.81 -0.15 -19.47
C MET A 183 -13.85 -1.51 -20.16
N GLN A 184 -13.99 -2.60 -19.43
CA GLN A 184 -13.99 -3.95 -19.98
C GLN A 184 -15.05 -4.83 -19.30
N ALA A 185 -15.71 -5.69 -20.07
CA ALA A 185 -16.48 -6.77 -19.49
C ALA A 185 -15.51 -7.79 -18.87
N ALA A 186 -15.68 -8.10 -17.58
CA ALA A 186 -14.92 -9.16 -16.93
C ALA A 186 -15.62 -10.50 -17.21
N GLU A 187 -14.86 -11.49 -17.58
CA GLU A 187 -15.34 -12.89 -17.62
C GLU A 187 -15.47 -13.43 -16.19
N THR A 188 -16.49 -13.00 -15.47
CA THR A 188 -16.79 -13.48 -14.11
C THR A 188 -18.16 -14.14 -14.09
N THR A 189 -18.33 -15.10 -13.20
CA THR A 189 -19.62 -15.70 -12.88
C THR A 189 -20.16 -15.12 -11.57
N GLU A 190 -21.42 -15.32 -11.25
CA GLU A 190 -22.03 -14.95 -9.96
C GLU A 190 -21.36 -15.61 -8.73
N ARG A 191 -20.43 -16.55 -8.96
CA ARG A 191 -19.66 -17.27 -7.94
C ARG A 191 -18.16 -17.08 -8.05
N THR A 192 -17.70 -16.08 -8.81
CA THR A 192 -16.27 -15.78 -8.90
C THR A 192 -15.82 -15.01 -7.66
N VAL A 193 -14.83 -15.54 -6.97
CA VAL A 193 -14.15 -14.87 -5.86
C VAL A 193 -12.79 -14.38 -6.33
N VAL A 194 -12.39 -13.20 -5.91
CA VAL A 194 -11.14 -12.56 -6.35
C VAL A 194 -10.23 -12.28 -5.17
N ALA A 195 -8.94 -12.55 -5.37
CA ALA A 195 -7.85 -12.14 -4.48
C ALA A 195 -6.79 -11.39 -5.29
N ILE A 196 -6.27 -10.27 -4.77
CA ILE A 196 -5.32 -9.41 -5.50
C ILE A 196 -4.12 -9.09 -4.62
N GLY A 197 -2.91 -9.27 -5.15
CA GLY A 197 -1.69 -8.88 -4.45
C GLY A 197 -0.43 -9.53 -5.01
N ARG A 198 0.72 -9.11 -4.51
CA ARG A 198 1.99 -9.78 -4.84
C ARG A 198 1.98 -11.22 -4.32
N LEU A 199 2.42 -12.17 -5.11
CA LEU A 199 2.52 -13.57 -4.71
C LEU A 199 3.74 -13.75 -3.78
N THR A 200 3.54 -13.44 -2.51
CA THR A 200 4.54 -13.46 -1.44
C THR A 200 3.93 -14.01 -0.15
N ALA A 201 4.75 -14.51 0.75
CA ALA A 201 4.32 -15.02 2.05
C ALA A 201 3.45 -14.02 2.86
N GLN A 202 3.68 -12.69 2.69
CA GLN A 202 2.87 -11.65 3.31
C GLN A 202 1.39 -11.78 2.97
N LYS A 203 1.04 -12.04 1.70
CA LYS A 203 -0.33 -12.08 1.20
C LYS A 203 -1.08 -13.36 1.55
N GLY A 204 -0.35 -14.41 1.98
CA GLY A 204 -0.95 -15.63 2.52
C GLY A 204 -1.81 -16.41 1.52
N PHE A 205 -1.45 -16.39 0.23
CA PHE A 205 -2.21 -17.14 -0.79
C PHE A 205 -2.11 -18.66 -0.62
N ASP A 206 -1.06 -19.16 0.02
CA ASP A 206 -0.94 -20.53 0.45
C ASP A 206 -2.08 -20.94 1.40
N ARG A 207 -2.36 -20.15 2.45
CA ARG A 207 -3.51 -20.40 3.35
C ARG A 207 -4.84 -20.28 2.61
N LEU A 208 -4.96 -19.37 1.65
CA LEU A 208 -6.17 -19.21 0.84
C LEU A 208 -6.45 -20.48 0.02
N LEU A 209 -5.42 -21.09 -0.57
CA LEU A 209 -5.55 -22.34 -1.31
C LEU A 209 -5.99 -23.50 -0.39
N HIS A 210 -5.48 -23.58 0.84
CA HIS A 210 -5.96 -24.55 1.83
C HIS A 210 -7.43 -24.34 2.20
N VAL A 211 -7.87 -23.08 2.31
CA VAL A 211 -9.30 -22.76 2.51
C VAL A 211 -10.11 -23.25 1.32
N TRP A 212 -9.67 -23.04 0.08
CA TRP A 212 -10.38 -23.49 -1.13
C TRP A 212 -10.48 -25.01 -1.20
N LYS A 213 -9.40 -25.73 -0.85
CA LYS A 213 -9.45 -27.21 -0.78
C LYS A 213 -10.52 -27.70 0.20
N ARG A 214 -10.60 -27.10 1.40
CA ARG A 214 -11.62 -27.46 2.39
C ARG A 214 -13.04 -27.16 1.92
N LEU A 215 -13.26 -26.02 1.25
CA LEU A 215 -14.56 -25.66 0.67
C LEU A 215 -14.97 -26.67 -0.39
N LEU A 216 -14.05 -27.07 -1.26
CA LEU A 216 -14.27 -28.09 -2.29
C LEU A 216 -14.64 -29.44 -1.66
N ASP A 217 -13.93 -29.89 -0.63
CA ASP A 217 -14.21 -31.15 0.09
C ASP A 217 -15.58 -31.17 0.76
N GLU A 218 -16.13 -30.00 1.09
CA GLU A 218 -17.48 -29.84 1.61
C GLU A 218 -18.54 -29.59 0.52
N GLY A 219 -18.18 -29.69 -0.76
CA GLY A 219 -19.08 -29.49 -1.89
C GLY A 219 -19.46 -28.04 -2.18
N ILE A 220 -18.72 -27.06 -1.59
CA ILE A 220 -18.90 -25.62 -1.86
C ILE A 220 -18.02 -25.23 -3.04
N CYS A 221 -18.60 -25.24 -4.24
CA CYS A 221 -17.88 -24.95 -5.48
C CYS A 221 -18.02 -23.49 -5.85
N CYS A 222 -16.88 -22.76 -5.86
CA CYS A 222 -16.76 -21.39 -6.35
C CYS A 222 -15.38 -21.19 -7.01
N GLU A 223 -15.35 -20.40 -8.06
CA GLU A 223 -14.12 -20.06 -8.77
C GLU A 223 -13.30 -19.06 -7.94
N LEU A 224 -11.99 -19.29 -7.81
CA LEU A 224 -11.04 -18.34 -7.23
C LEU A 224 -10.09 -17.83 -8.31
N ARG A 225 -10.03 -16.53 -8.47
CA ARG A 225 -9.06 -15.85 -9.33
C ARG A 225 -8.06 -15.05 -8.48
N ILE A 226 -6.79 -15.41 -8.58
CA ILE A 226 -5.69 -14.73 -7.89
C ILE A 226 -4.93 -13.87 -8.90
N LEU A 227 -5.02 -12.55 -8.72
CA LEU A 227 -4.40 -11.55 -9.59
C LEU A 227 -3.10 -11.05 -8.96
N GLY A 228 -2.01 -11.18 -9.68
CA GLY A 228 -0.69 -10.71 -9.28
C GLY A 228 0.41 -11.64 -9.68
N GLU A 229 1.63 -11.18 -9.43
CA GLU A 229 2.88 -11.91 -9.66
C GLU A 229 3.75 -11.87 -8.40
N GLY A 230 4.71 -12.78 -8.30
CA GLY A 230 5.66 -12.81 -7.20
C GLY A 230 6.45 -14.10 -7.08
N GLU A 231 7.34 -14.13 -6.11
CA GLU A 231 8.28 -15.22 -5.87
C GLU A 231 7.61 -16.56 -5.55
N ASP A 232 6.41 -16.52 -4.92
CA ASP A 232 5.69 -17.73 -4.51
C ASP A 232 4.89 -18.39 -5.65
N ARG A 233 4.90 -17.86 -6.90
CA ARG A 233 4.07 -18.37 -8.00
C ARG A 233 4.22 -19.88 -8.23
N ASN A 234 5.45 -20.38 -8.25
CA ASN A 234 5.71 -21.80 -8.52
C ASN A 234 5.23 -22.69 -7.36
N MET A 235 5.40 -22.23 -6.12
CA MET A 235 4.90 -22.91 -4.92
C MET A 235 3.36 -22.97 -4.94
N LEU A 236 2.69 -21.85 -5.24
CA LEU A 236 1.23 -21.80 -5.29
C LEU A 236 0.68 -22.71 -6.41
N LYS A 237 1.35 -22.75 -7.56
CA LYS A 237 0.99 -23.65 -8.65
C LYS A 237 1.07 -25.14 -8.22
N ALA A 238 2.14 -25.52 -7.52
CA ALA A 238 2.27 -26.87 -6.99
C ALA A 238 1.14 -27.22 -6.00
N ILE A 239 0.78 -26.30 -5.10
CA ILE A 239 -0.33 -26.50 -4.15
C ILE A 239 -1.66 -26.70 -4.91
N ILE A 240 -1.93 -25.94 -5.97
CA ILE A 240 -3.14 -26.07 -6.78
C ILE A 240 -3.21 -27.48 -7.40
N GLU A 241 -2.14 -27.92 -8.05
CA GLU A 241 -2.04 -29.24 -8.68
C GLU A 241 -2.18 -30.37 -7.66
N GLU A 242 -1.43 -30.34 -6.55
CA GLU A 242 -1.42 -31.37 -5.50
C GLU A 242 -2.75 -31.46 -4.74
N SER A 243 -3.48 -30.33 -4.61
CA SER A 243 -4.77 -30.26 -3.93
C SER A 243 -5.96 -30.56 -4.83
N GLY A 244 -5.76 -30.79 -6.14
CA GLY A 244 -6.84 -31.01 -7.10
C GLY A 244 -7.74 -29.79 -7.30
N LEU A 245 -7.16 -28.59 -7.23
CA LEU A 245 -7.86 -27.32 -7.41
C LEU A 245 -7.81 -26.80 -8.86
N ASP A 246 -7.26 -27.61 -9.78
CA ASP A 246 -7.22 -27.29 -11.21
C ASP A 246 -8.63 -27.03 -11.77
N GLY A 247 -8.75 -25.95 -12.54
CA GLY A 247 -10.03 -25.50 -13.08
C GLY A 247 -10.94 -24.73 -12.11
N MET A 248 -10.64 -24.75 -10.81
CA MET A 248 -11.35 -23.94 -9.81
C MET A 248 -10.55 -22.73 -9.33
N VAL A 249 -9.23 -22.84 -9.32
CA VAL A 249 -8.32 -21.75 -8.94
C VAL A 249 -7.46 -21.37 -10.13
N THR A 250 -7.43 -20.07 -10.45
CA THR A 250 -6.63 -19.54 -11.55
C THR A 250 -5.65 -18.49 -11.04
N LEU A 251 -4.35 -18.69 -11.29
CA LEU A 251 -3.31 -17.65 -11.12
C LEU A 251 -3.28 -16.76 -12.36
N CYS A 252 -3.99 -15.64 -12.35
CA CYS A 252 -4.24 -14.78 -13.51
C CYS A 252 -3.01 -13.95 -13.94
N GLY A 253 -1.93 -13.96 -13.16
CA GLY A 253 -0.79 -13.09 -13.40
C GLY A 253 -1.07 -11.63 -13.06
N PHE A 254 -0.12 -10.76 -13.35
CA PHE A 254 -0.28 -9.32 -13.15
C PHE A 254 -1.36 -8.77 -14.10
N GLN A 255 -2.29 -8.02 -13.55
CA GLN A 255 -3.34 -7.32 -14.29
C GLN A 255 -3.12 -5.81 -14.18
N GLU A 256 -2.97 -5.14 -15.31
CA GLU A 256 -2.81 -3.69 -15.36
C GLU A 256 -4.10 -2.98 -14.87
N ASN A 257 -5.25 -3.52 -15.27
CA ASN A 257 -6.55 -3.06 -14.80
C ASN A 257 -7.32 -4.20 -14.12
N PRO A 258 -7.21 -4.37 -12.79
CA PRO A 258 -7.90 -5.42 -12.07
C PRO A 258 -9.38 -5.08 -11.76
N TYR A 259 -9.78 -3.82 -11.94
CA TYR A 259 -11.07 -3.32 -11.45
C TYR A 259 -12.31 -3.93 -12.09
N PRO A 260 -12.35 -4.24 -13.40
CA PRO A 260 -13.51 -4.93 -13.96
C PRO A 260 -13.75 -6.29 -13.30
N MET A 261 -12.68 -7.04 -13.03
CA MET A 261 -12.79 -8.34 -12.36
C MET A 261 -13.19 -8.18 -10.89
N LEU A 262 -12.62 -7.20 -10.20
CA LEU A 262 -12.94 -6.90 -8.80
C LEU A 262 -14.40 -6.43 -8.65
N LYS A 263 -14.87 -5.53 -9.50
CA LYS A 263 -16.25 -5.00 -9.49
C LYS A 263 -17.30 -6.09 -9.70
N ASN A 264 -17.03 -7.05 -10.58
CA ASN A 264 -17.96 -8.12 -10.94
C ASN A 264 -17.77 -9.39 -10.10
N ALA A 265 -16.83 -9.40 -9.15
CA ALA A 265 -16.65 -10.53 -8.23
C ALA A 265 -17.80 -10.60 -7.21
N ALA A 266 -18.22 -11.81 -6.87
CA ALA A 266 -19.15 -12.04 -5.76
C ALA A 266 -18.53 -11.65 -4.42
N LEU A 267 -17.22 -11.82 -4.28
CA LEU A 267 -16.49 -11.61 -3.04
C LEU A 267 -15.02 -11.29 -3.34
N TYR A 268 -14.46 -10.33 -2.65
CA TYR A 268 -13.02 -10.12 -2.53
C TYR A 268 -12.51 -10.76 -1.23
N VAL A 269 -11.43 -11.53 -1.31
CA VAL A 269 -10.80 -12.16 -0.16
C VAL A 269 -9.37 -11.65 0.04
N CYS A 270 -9.06 -11.22 1.27
CA CYS A 270 -7.74 -10.76 1.67
C CYS A 270 -7.18 -11.68 2.75
N SER A 271 -6.30 -12.61 2.37
CA SER A 271 -5.69 -13.63 3.23
C SER A 271 -4.38 -13.19 3.89
N SER A 272 -4.10 -11.89 3.90
CA SER A 272 -2.80 -11.35 4.31
C SER A 272 -2.44 -11.71 5.76
N ARG A 273 -1.15 -11.97 6.00
CA ARG A 273 -0.60 -12.17 7.35
C ARG A 273 -0.34 -10.85 8.06
N TYR A 274 0.00 -9.81 7.30
CA TYR A 274 0.15 -8.44 7.80
C TYR A 274 -0.05 -7.44 6.67
N GLU A 275 -0.54 -6.25 7.03
CA GLU A 275 -0.77 -5.11 6.15
C GLU A 275 -0.35 -3.81 6.88
N GLY A 276 -0.52 -2.69 6.23
CA GLY A 276 -0.50 -1.37 6.85
C GLY A 276 -1.85 -0.70 6.73
N PHE A 277 -2.25 -0.44 5.47
CA PHE A 277 -3.57 0.09 5.10
C PHE A 277 -3.89 -0.43 3.70
N SER A 278 -4.66 -1.50 3.62
CA SER A 278 -4.81 -2.29 2.39
C SER A 278 -5.50 -1.52 1.27
N THR A 279 -4.74 -1.22 0.21
CA THR A 279 -5.26 -0.52 -0.97
C THR A 279 -6.38 -1.30 -1.63
N THR A 280 -6.22 -2.61 -1.81
CA THR A 280 -7.20 -3.44 -2.52
C THR A 280 -8.51 -3.63 -1.75
N VAL A 281 -8.46 -3.67 -0.40
CA VAL A 281 -9.68 -3.66 0.41
C VAL A 281 -10.46 -2.37 0.19
N ILE A 282 -9.79 -1.22 0.17
CA ILE A 282 -10.44 0.08 -0.09
C ILE A 282 -10.97 0.15 -1.53
N GLU A 283 -10.21 -0.34 -2.51
CA GLU A 283 -10.67 -0.43 -3.90
C GLU A 283 -11.93 -1.30 -4.03
N SER A 284 -12.00 -2.42 -3.27
CA SER A 284 -13.20 -3.27 -3.21
C SER A 284 -14.40 -2.51 -2.65
N LEU A 285 -14.21 -1.71 -1.58
CA LEU A 285 -15.27 -0.89 -1.02
C LEU A 285 -15.76 0.19 -2.00
N ILE A 286 -14.84 0.87 -2.70
CA ILE A 286 -15.19 1.88 -3.72
C ILE A 286 -16.04 1.25 -4.83
N LEU A 287 -15.72 0.01 -5.22
CA LEU A 287 -16.45 -0.74 -6.24
C LEU A 287 -17.74 -1.40 -5.73
N GLY A 288 -17.94 -1.44 -4.41
CA GLY A 288 -19.09 -2.08 -3.78
C GLY A 288 -19.00 -3.61 -3.73
N THR A 289 -17.80 -4.16 -3.82
CA THR A 289 -17.55 -5.61 -3.73
C THR A 289 -17.44 -6.01 -2.26
N PRO A 290 -18.20 -7.05 -1.80
CA PRO A 290 -18.09 -7.58 -0.44
C PRO A 290 -16.65 -8.03 -0.12
N VAL A 291 -16.23 -7.91 1.13
CA VAL A 291 -14.87 -8.23 1.58
C VAL A 291 -14.89 -9.23 2.73
N VAL A 292 -14.02 -10.25 2.67
CA VAL A 292 -13.56 -11.01 3.84
C VAL A 292 -12.06 -10.82 3.99
N THR A 293 -11.61 -10.50 5.18
CA THR A 293 -10.20 -10.31 5.47
C THR A 293 -9.79 -10.89 6.81
N THR A 294 -8.52 -11.23 6.95
CA THR A 294 -7.89 -11.48 8.24
C THR A 294 -7.70 -10.18 9.02
N ASP A 295 -7.70 -10.24 10.36
CA ASP A 295 -7.47 -9.08 11.24
C ASP A 295 -5.99 -8.65 11.16
N CYS A 296 -5.70 -7.82 10.17
CA CYS A 296 -4.41 -7.17 9.95
C CYS A 296 -4.48 -5.70 10.37
N THR A 297 -3.32 -5.11 10.63
CA THR A 297 -3.16 -3.69 10.92
C THR A 297 -3.90 -2.82 9.88
N GLY A 298 -4.70 -1.88 10.34
CA GLY A 298 -5.51 -0.97 9.52
C GLY A 298 -6.85 -1.55 9.02
N MET A 299 -7.14 -2.85 9.15
CA MET A 299 -8.40 -3.42 8.64
C MET A 299 -9.62 -2.92 9.40
N ARG A 300 -9.52 -2.75 10.73
CA ARG A 300 -10.62 -2.20 11.54
C ARG A 300 -10.91 -0.73 11.23
N GLU A 301 -9.87 0.05 10.91
CA GLU A 301 -10.05 1.44 10.45
C GLU A 301 -10.75 1.51 9.09
N ILE A 302 -10.51 0.53 8.21
CA ILE A 302 -11.13 0.47 6.88
C ILE A 302 -12.57 -0.03 6.97
N LEU A 303 -12.82 -1.13 7.69
CA LEU A 303 -14.07 -1.88 7.67
C LEU A 303 -14.97 -1.66 8.88
N GLY A 304 -14.55 -0.83 9.86
CA GLY A 304 -15.16 -0.82 11.18
C GLY A 304 -14.94 -2.17 11.89
N ASP A 305 -15.67 -2.44 12.95
CA ASP A 305 -15.62 -3.76 13.62
C ASP A 305 -16.48 -4.80 12.87
N SER A 306 -16.12 -5.08 11.61
CA SER A 306 -16.89 -5.92 10.65
C SER A 306 -18.21 -5.31 10.18
N GLU A 307 -18.36 -3.99 10.24
CA GLU A 307 -19.58 -3.32 9.77
C GLU A 307 -19.67 -3.27 8.24
N CYS A 308 -18.53 -3.06 7.57
CA CYS A 308 -18.47 -2.86 6.11
C CYS A 308 -17.74 -3.99 5.35
N GLY A 309 -17.43 -5.10 6.04
CA GLY A 309 -16.77 -6.29 5.54
C GLY A 309 -16.42 -7.21 6.69
N LEU A 310 -16.35 -8.50 6.45
CA LEU A 310 -16.12 -9.50 7.50
C LEU A 310 -14.62 -9.58 7.85
N ILE A 311 -14.28 -9.24 9.09
CA ILE A 311 -12.93 -9.39 9.65
C ILE A 311 -12.90 -10.68 10.48
N THR A 312 -11.98 -11.58 10.19
CA THR A 312 -11.74 -12.82 10.95
C THR A 312 -10.48 -12.73 11.77
N ALA A 313 -10.35 -13.52 12.83
CA ALA A 313 -9.05 -13.67 13.47
C ALA A 313 -7.98 -14.09 12.45
N ASN A 314 -6.73 -13.69 12.64
CA ASN A 314 -5.65 -13.94 11.68
C ASN A 314 -5.05 -15.34 11.90
N ASP A 315 -5.91 -16.33 11.85
CA ASP A 315 -5.58 -17.77 11.83
C ASP A 315 -6.37 -18.48 10.73
N ASP A 316 -5.91 -19.66 10.34
CA ASP A 316 -6.44 -20.40 9.19
C ASP A 316 -7.87 -20.90 9.43
N GLU A 317 -8.21 -21.30 10.66
CA GLU A 317 -9.53 -21.83 10.99
C GLU A 317 -10.60 -20.72 11.02
N ALA A 318 -10.29 -19.57 11.63
CA ALA A 318 -11.20 -18.43 11.65
C ALA A 318 -11.40 -17.86 10.25
N PHE A 319 -10.34 -17.80 9.44
CA PHE A 319 -10.43 -17.32 8.07
C PHE A 319 -11.27 -18.25 7.20
N TYR A 320 -11.06 -19.58 7.28
CA TYR A 320 -11.91 -20.56 6.61
C TYR A 320 -13.38 -20.39 6.98
N LYS A 321 -13.71 -20.31 8.29
CA LYS A 321 -15.09 -20.12 8.75
C LYS A 321 -15.71 -18.84 8.21
N GLY A 322 -14.95 -17.74 8.18
CA GLY A 322 -15.41 -16.47 7.63
C GLY A 322 -15.71 -16.54 6.14
N VAL A 323 -14.81 -17.11 5.34
CA VAL A 323 -15.01 -17.29 3.89
C VAL A 323 -16.22 -18.21 3.64
N LYS A 324 -16.29 -19.36 4.32
CA LYS A 324 -17.43 -20.28 4.23
C LYS A 324 -18.75 -19.58 4.55
N ARG A 325 -18.80 -18.84 5.65
CA ARG A 325 -19.98 -18.10 6.08
C ARG A 325 -20.45 -17.11 5.01
N MET A 326 -19.53 -16.33 4.43
CA MET A 326 -19.86 -15.38 3.36
C MET A 326 -20.43 -16.05 2.12
N LEU A 327 -19.93 -17.24 1.76
CA LEU A 327 -20.37 -17.96 0.57
C LEU A 327 -21.67 -18.77 0.76
N THR A 328 -22.05 -19.08 2.01
CA THR A 328 -23.17 -19.99 2.29
C THR A 328 -24.33 -19.37 3.06
N GLU A 329 -24.11 -18.30 3.82
CA GLU A 329 -25.17 -17.64 4.59
C GLU A 329 -26.04 -16.77 3.66
N PRO A 330 -27.35 -17.05 3.54
CA PRO A 330 -28.22 -16.30 2.64
C PRO A 330 -28.27 -14.81 2.97
N GLY A 331 -28.13 -13.97 1.95
CA GLY A 331 -28.22 -12.52 2.08
C GLY A 331 -26.97 -11.82 2.60
N LEU A 332 -25.96 -12.55 3.10
CA LEU A 332 -24.79 -11.95 3.72
C LEU A 332 -23.92 -11.20 2.69
N LEU A 333 -23.71 -11.77 1.49
CA LEU A 333 -23.02 -11.11 0.39
C LEU A 333 -23.71 -9.80 -0.01
N SER A 334 -25.05 -9.82 -0.17
CA SER A 334 -25.83 -8.63 -0.53
C SER A 334 -25.74 -7.56 0.56
N HIS A 335 -25.82 -7.96 1.83
CA HIS A 335 -25.65 -7.04 2.96
C HIS A 335 -24.30 -6.34 2.87
N TYR A 336 -23.19 -7.08 2.76
CA TYR A 336 -21.86 -6.48 2.71
C TYR A 336 -21.59 -5.72 1.41
N ALA A 337 -22.24 -6.04 0.29
CA ALA A 337 -22.16 -5.26 -0.92
C ALA A 337 -22.76 -3.85 -0.73
N GLU A 338 -23.89 -3.75 -0.02
CA GLU A 338 -24.50 -2.44 0.31
C GLU A 338 -23.62 -1.65 1.28
N GLN A 339 -23.12 -2.29 2.33
CA GLN A 339 -22.23 -1.63 3.31
C GLN A 339 -20.92 -1.18 2.65
N ALA A 340 -20.34 -1.99 1.76
CA ALA A 340 -19.15 -1.63 0.99
C ALA A 340 -19.38 -0.37 0.14
N LYS A 341 -20.51 -0.29 -0.60
CA LYS A 341 -20.87 0.90 -1.38
C LYS A 341 -21.03 2.16 -0.53
N LEU A 342 -21.57 2.03 0.67
CA LEU A 342 -21.71 3.16 1.59
C LEU A 342 -20.34 3.61 2.10
N ARG A 343 -19.53 2.68 2.58
CA ARG A 343 -18.19 2.95 3.12
C ARG A 343 -17.21 3.45 2.06
N GLY A 344 -17.30 2.94 0.83
CA GLY A 344 -16.46 3.37 -0.29
C GLY A 344 -16.55 4.87 -0.58
N LYS A 345 -17.67 5.51 -0.26
CA LYS A 345 -17.85 6.97 -0.41
C LYS A 345 -16.98 7.82 0.52
N ASP A 346 -16.45 7.22 1.58
CA ASP A 346 -15.57 7.92 2.53
C ASP A 346 -14.14 8.07 1.99
N PHE A 347 -13.75 7.21 1.03
CA PHE A 347 -12.41 7.18 0.43
C PHE A 347 -12.32 8.06 -0.83
N LYS A 348 -12.58 9.36 -0.65
CA LYS A 348 -12.49 10.36 -1.73
C LYS A 348 -11.08 10.92 -1.84
N CYS A 349 -10.52 10.88 -3.06
CA CYS A 349 -9.19 11.42 -3.34
C CYS A 349 -9.06 12.89 -2.95
N GLU A 350 -10.04 13.70 -3.31
CA GLU A 350 -10.05 15.14 -3.01
C GLU A 350 -9.93 15.42 -1.51
N LYS A 351 -10.67 14.68 -0.69
CA LYS A 351 -10.63 14.83 0.77
C LYS A 351 -9.25 14.45 1.33
N ALA A 352 -8.72 13.29 0.93
CA ALA A 352 -7.41 12.82 1.38
C ALA A 352 -6.28 13.77 0.94
N ALA A 353 -6.32 14.24 -0.31
CA ALA A 353 -5.36 15.21 -0.83
C ALA A 353 -5.45 16.55 -0.09
N TYR A 354 -6.65 17.05 0.19
CA TYR A 354 -6.85 18.28 0.96
C TYR A 354 -6.25 18.18 2.37
N GLU A 355 -6.52 17.08 3.09
CA GLU A 355 -5.96 16.87 4.43
C GLU A 355 -4.44 16.72 4.42
N ALA A 356 -3.88 16.02 3.42
CA ALA A 356 -2.43 15.91 3.24
C ALA A 356 -1.78 17.29 2.97
N GLN A 357 -2.37 18.10 2.10
CA GLN A 357 -1.88 19.45 1.81
C GLN A 357 -1.92 20.35 3.04
N LYS A 358 -3.04 20.34 3.77
CA LYS A 358 -3.20 21.09 5.02
C LYS A 358 -2.18 20.67 6.09
N PHE A 359 -1.93 19.37 6.20
CA PHE A 359 -0.88 18.82 7.06
C PHE A 359 0.48 19.36 6.67
N LEU A 360 0.89 19.26 5.40
CA LEU A 360 2.18 19.73 4.90
C LEU A 360 2.40 21.23 5.15
N GLU A 361 1.41 22.06 4.89
CA GLU A 361 1.48 23.49 5.14
C GLU A 361 1.62 23.84 6.63
N THR A 362 0.86 23.12 7.47
CA THR A 362 0.86 23.35 8.90
C THR A 362 2.21 22.99 9.52
N GLU A 363 2.74 21.82 9.18
CA GLU A 363 4.01 21.36 9.74
C GLU A 363 5.21 22.14 9.18
N ARG A 364 5.16 22.54 7.89
CA ARG A 364 6.17 23.45 7.32
C ARG A 364 6.21 24.79 8.07
N ARG A 365 5.06 25.43 8.33
CA ARG A 365 5.01 26.69 9.10
C ARG A 365 5.55 26.54 10.51
N LYS A 366 5.33 25.40 11.17
CA LYS A 366 5.91 25.12 12.49
C LYS A 366 7.42 24.98 12.40
N ASN A 367 7.94 24.32 11.37
CA ASN A 367 9.38 24.14 11.14
C ASN A 367 10.08 25.49 10.89
N GLU A 368 9.50 26.35 10.07
CA GLU A 368 10.04 27.71 9.83
C GLU A 368 10.18 28.51 11.14
N ARG A 369 9.17 28.45 12.02
CA ARG A 369 9.22 29.13 13.31
C ARG A 369 10.30 28.59 14.25
N LYS A 370 10.68 27.31 14.15
CA LYS A 370 11.80 26.74 14.91
C LYS A 370 13.16 27.31 14.45
N HIS A 371 13.31 27.58 13.16
CA HIS A 371 14.56 28.09 12.58
C HIS A 371 14.72 29.62 12.68
N HIS A 372 13.64 30.34 13.01
CA HIS A 372 13.68 31.80 13.22
C HIS A 372 13.85 32.23 14.69
N LYS A 373 13.88 31.24 15.62
CA LYS A 373 14.23 31.45 17.04
C LYS A 373 15.67 31.05 17.29
#